data_c2774432098ce4690671df648d7483ae
#
_entry.id   c2774432098ce4690671df648d7483ae
#
_cell.length_a   1.000
_cell.length_b   1.000
_cell.length_c   1.000
_cell.angle_alpha   90.00
_cell.angle_beta   90.00
_cell.angle_gamma   90.00
#
_symmetry.space_group_name_H-M   'P 1'
#
loop_
_entity.id
_entity.type
_entity.pdbx_description
1 polymer ?
#
loop_
_entity_poly.entity_id
_entity_poly.type
_entity_poly.pdbx_seq_one_letter_code
_entity_poly.pdbx_strand_id
1 'polypeptide(L)'
;MYQKLPNATLLKSGHLSRQFRKIGIFTFHDACDFVWKLPYGRTSDKSNWLLVLSERTGTCSTKHALLKALANELSLNINLVLGIYPMKESNTPGVGTVLEKYGLEYIPEAHCYLEYKGKRVDLTRHGIRCDEEITEFFIEKNIDPDDIGEKKQGIHKNYIKKQYGIDKFKKIWAIREQCIGAL
;
A
#
# COMPACT_ATOMS: atom_id res chain seq x y z
N MET A 1 -11.87 1.17 10.98
CA MET A 1 -11.24 1.62 9.72
C MET A 1 -11.86 0.93 8.50
N TYR A 2 -11.73 -0.39 8.33
CA TYR A 2 -12.28 -1.13 7.17
C TYR A 2 -13.83 -1.22 7.15
N GLN A 3 -14.51 -0.91 8.24
CA GLN A 3 -15.99 -0.86 8.28
C GLN A 3 -16.59 0.20 7.33
N LYS A 4 -15.77 1.12 6.80
CA LYS A 4 -16.17 2.07 5.75
C LYS A 4 -16.32 1.40 4.37
N LEU A 5 -15.73 0.20 4.18
CA LEU A 5 -15.87 -0.60 2.96
C LEU A 5 -17.17 -1.42 3.00
N PRO A 6 -17.73 -1.80 1.84
CA PRO A 6 -18.84 -2.74 1.80
C PRO A 6 -18.40 -4.12 2.30
N ASN A 7 -19.29 -4.86 2.94
CA ASN A 7 -19.04 -6.24 3.37
C ASN A 7 -19.81 -7.22 2.50
N ALA A 8 -19.24 -8.40 2.29
CA ALA A 8 -19.88 -9.51 1.56
C ALA A 8 -19.33 -10.84 2.07
N THR A 9 -20.15 -11.89 1.95
CA THR A 9 -19.71 -13.28 2.21
C THR A 9 -18.80 -13.73 1.06
N LEU A 10 -17.69 -14.38 1.40
CA LEU A 10 -16.76 -14.93 0.43
C LEU A 10 -17.38 -16.09 -0.37
N LEU A 11 -17.16 -16.11 -1.69
CA LEU A 11 -17.73 -17.09 -2.60
C LEU A 11 -17.19 -18.51 -2.30
N LYS A 12 -18.02 -19.53 -2.52
CA LYS A 12 -17.57 -20.93 -2.44
C LYS A 12 -16.66 -21.31 -3.61
N SER A 13 -16.86 -20.73 -4.79
CA SER A 13 -16.17 -21.05 -6.04
C SER A 13 -15.04 -20.08 -6.44
N GLY A 14 -14.99 -18.88 -5.83
CA GLY A 14 -13.97 -17.88 -6.14
C GLY A 14 -12.55 -18.32 -5.76
N HIS A 15 -11.55 -17.99 -6.57
CA HIS A 15 -10.17 -18.42 -6.31
C HIS A 15 -9.61 -17.86 -4.99
N LEU A 16 -9.70 -16.55 -4.79
CA LEU A 16 -9.23 -15.91 -3.56
C LEU A 16 -10.14 -16.21 -2.38
N SER A 17 -11.46 -16.20 -2.58
CA SER A 17 -12.42 -16.58 -1.55
C SER A 17 -12.11 -17.96 -0.97
N ARG A 18 -11.77 -18.95 -1.81
CA ARG A 18 -11.39 -20.30 -1.33
C ARG A 18 -10.10 -20.28 -0.51
N GLN A 19 -9.11 -19.47 -0.88
CA GLN A 19 -7.86 -19.36 -0.12
C GLN A 19 -8.13 -18.77 1.28
N PHE A 20 -8.89 -17.69 1.38
CA PHE A 20 -9.27 -17.10 2.65
C PHE A 20 -10.15 -18.06 3.49
N ARG A 21 -11.12 -18.75 2.87
CA ARG A 21 -11.97 -19.74 3.58
C ARG A 21 -11.17 -20.90 4.15
N LYS A 22 -10.10 -21.36 3.49
CA LYS A 22 -9.20 -22.42 4.02
C LYS A 22 -8.52 -22.02 5.34
N ILE A 23 -8.39 -20.73 5.62
CA ILE A 23 -7.80 -20.22 6.87
C ILE A 23 -8.87 -19.65 7.83
N GLY A 24 -10.16 -20.02 7.62
CA GLY A 24 -11.25 -19.67 8.53
C GLY A 24 -11.84 -18.27 8.35
N ILE A 25 -11.58 -17.61 7.21
CA ILE A 25 -12.09 -16.25 6.89
C ILE A 25 -13.26 -16.40 5.93
N PHE A 26 -14.42 -15.81 6.26
CA PHE A 26 -15.66 -16.02 5.53
C PHE A 26 -16.32 -14.75 5.00
N THR A 27 -15.86 -13.57 5.42
CA THR A 27 -16.36 -12.29 4.94
C THR A 27 -15.24 -11.39 4.45
N PHE A 28 -15.57 -10.40 3.62
CA PHE A 28 -14.61 -9.41 3.14
C PHE A 28 -14.03 -8.58 4.28
N HIS A 29 -14.86 -8.22 5.29
CA HIS A 29 -14.37 -7.49 6.46
C HIS A 29 -13.38 -8.32 7.29
N ASP A 30 -13.62 -9.63 7.46
CA ASP A 30 -12.66 -10.51 8.15
C ASP A 30 -11.34 -10.61 7.37
N ALA A 31 -11.41 -10.63 6.02
CA ALA A 31 -10.22 -10.59 5.17
C ALA A 31 -9.45 -9.26 5.32
N CYS A 32 -10.16 -8.13 5.40
CA CYS A 32 -9.56 -6.83 5.66
C CYS A 32 -8.86 -6.80 7.03
N ASP A 33 -9.53 -7.26 8.08
CA ASP A 33 -8.96 -7.33 9.44
C ASP A 33 -7.70 -8.21 9.48
N PHE A 34 -7.80 -9.39 8.87
CA PHE A 34 -6.68 -10.32 8.77
C PHE A 34 -5.47 -9.70 8.06
N VAL A 35 -5.65 -9.14 6.85
CA VAL A 35 -4.57 -8.54 6.06
C VAL A 35 -3.99 -7.33 6.77
N TRP A 36 -4.81 -6.51 7.43
CA TRP A 36 -4.36 -5.36 8.19
C TRP A 36 -3.41 -5.75 9.34
N LYS A 37 -3.71 -6.85 10.04
CA LYS A 37 -2.91 -7.36 11.17
C LYS A 37 -1.61 -8.04 10.75
N LEU A 38 -1.43 -8.40 9.48
CA LEU A 38 -0.16 -8.95 9.02
C LEU A 38 0.99 -7.96 9.22
N PRO A 39 2.21 -8.44 9.53
CA PRO A 39 3.40 -7.60 9.58
C PRO A 39 3.59 -6.77 8.31
N TYR A 40 4.18 -5.59 8.45
CA TYR A 40 4.64 -4.80 7.31
C TYR A 40 5.99 -5.32 6.84
N GLY A 41 6.11 -5.67 5.57
CA GLY A 41 7.36 -6.17 5.00
C GLY A 41 7.21 -6.51 3.52
N ARG A 42 8.35 -6.59 2.83
CA ARG A 42 8.38 -7.02 1.43
C ARG A 42 8.22 -8.55 1.36
N THR A 43 7.38 -9.01 0.45
CA THR A 43 7.34 -10.41 0.01
C THR A 43 8.56 -10.73 -0.86
N SER A 44 8.84 -12.01 -1.08
CA SER A 44 9.96 -12.47 -1.94
C SER A 44 9.87 -11.90 -3.36
N ASP A 45 8.65 -11.68 -3.88
CA ASP A 45 8.39 -10.90 -5.08
C ASP A 45 7.44 -9.74 -4.75
N LYS A 46 7.98 -8.50 -4.74
CA LYS A 46 7.24 -7.27 -4.43
C LYS A 46 6.13 -6.90 -5.41
N SER A 47 6.08 -7.53 -6.57
CA SER A 47 5.03 -7.35 -7.60
C SER A 47 3.92 -8.38 -7.49
N ASN A 48 4.14 -9.48 -6.76
CA ASN A 48 3.18 -10.55 -6.62
C ASN A 48 2.39 -10.44 -5.31
N TRP A 49 1.21 -9.86 -5.39
CA TRP A 49 0.32 -9.68 -4.24
C TRP A 49 -0.27 -11.00 -3.69
N LEU A 50 -0.29 -12.10 -4.46
CA LEU A 50 -0.74 -13.41 -3.99
C LEU A 50 0.14 -13.95 -2.84
N LEU A 51 1.42 -13.57 -2.81
CA LEU A 51 2.36 -14.01 -1.79
C LEU A 51 2.03 -13.50 -0.38
N VAL A 52 1.21 -12.46 -0.24
CA VAL A 52 0.77 -11.95 1.07
C VAL A 52 0.12 -13.04 1.93
N LEU A 53 -0.66 -13.94 1.32
CA LEU A 53 -1.32 -15.03 2.06
C LEU A 53 -0.36 -16.13 2.49
N SER A 54 0.58 -16.52 1.64
CA SER A 54 1.54 -17.60 1.92
C SER A 54 2.69 -17.14 2.82
N GLU A 55 3.21 -15.93 2.60
CA GLU A 55 4.35 -15.40 3.36
C GLU A 55 3.92 -14.64 4.63
N ARG A 56 2.63 -14.42 4.82
CA ARG A 56 2.06 -13.75 6.00
C ARG A 56 2.66 -12.36 6.28
N THR A 57 3.04 -11.65 5.24
CA THR A 57 3.57 -10.27 5.29
C THR A 57 3.18 -9.51 4.05
N GLY A 58 3.28 -8.20 4.06
CA GLY A 58 3.01 -7.38 2.89
C GLY A 58 3.24 -5.89 3.10
N THR A 59 3.52 -5.20 2.02
CA THR A 59 3.60 -3.73 1.97
C THR A 59 2.23 -3.11 1.72
N CYS A 60 2.14 -1.77 1.75
CA CYS A 60 0.92 -1.07 1.34
C CYS A 60 0.40 -1.56 -0.02
N SER A 61 1.30 -1.76 -0.98
CA SER A 61 0.93 -2.18 -2.34
C SER A 61 0.35 -3.59 -2.37
N THR A 62 1.07 -4.57 -1.84
CA THR A 62 0.67 -5.98 -1.93
C THR A 62 -0.56 -6.29 -1.08
N LYS A 63 -0.69 -5.71 0.14
CA LYS A 63 -1.86 -5.87 0.99
C LYS A 63 -3.14 -5.31 0.33
N HIS A 64 -3.08 -4.06 -0.16
CA HIS A 64 -4.26 -3.44 -0.77
C HIS A 64 -4.58 -4.03 -2.15
N ALA A 65 -3.57 -4.46 -2.93
CA ALA A 65 -3.82 -5.17 -4.19
C ALA A 65 -4.52 -6.52 -3.98
N LEU A 66 -4.10 -7.30 -2.97
CA LEU A 66 -4.80 -8.53 -2.59
C LEU A 66 -6.26 -8.28 -2.23
N LEU A 67 -6.52 -7.27 -1.40
CA LEU A 67 -7.89 -6.92 -0.99
C LEU A 67 -8.72 -6.37 -2.17
N LYS A 68 -8.12 -5.60 -3.08
CA LYS A 68 -8.78 -5.16 -4.31
C LYS A 68 -9.12 -6.33 -5.22
N ALA A 69 -8.20 -7.28 -5.41
CA ALA A 69 -8.47 -8.47 -6.20
C ALA A 69 -9.62 -9.31 -5.61
N LEU A 70 -9.65 -9.47 -4.28
CA LEU A 70 -10.78 -10.11 -3.59
C LEU A 70 -12.09 -9.31 -3.77
N ALA A 71 -12.03 -7.98 -3.67
CA ALA A 71 -13.19 -7.12 -3.91
C ALA A 71 -13.75 -7.28 -5.33
N ASN A 72 -12.86 -7.38 -6.35
CA ASN A 72 -13.24 -7.66 -7.73
C ASN A 72 -13.96 -9.02 -7.85
N GLU A 73 -13.41 -10.07 -7.23
CA GLU A 73 -14.04 -11.40 -7.22
C GLU A 73 -15.45 -11.38 -6.60
N LEU A 74 -15.66 -10.52 -5.60
CA LEU A 74 -16.95 -10.33 -4.92
C LEU A 74 -17.86 -9.28 -5.59
N SER A 75 -17.45 -8.71 -6.72
CA SER A 75 -18.16 -7.62 -7.41
C SER A 75 -18.39 -6.38 -6.52
N LEU A 76 -17.48 -6.11 -5.58
CA LEU A 76 -17.51 -4.92 -4.74
C LEU A 76 -16.82 -3.77 -5.48
N ASN A 77 -17.53 -2.64 -5.61
CA ASN A 77 -17.00 -1.45 -6.29
C ASN A 77 -16.08 -0.65 -5.37
N ILE A 78 -14.87 -1.17 -5.14
CA ILE A 78 -13.81 -0.56 -4.34
C ILE A 78 -12.65 -0.23 -5.29
N ASN A 79 -12.05 0.95 -5.18
CA ASN A 79 -10.89 1.35 -5.95
C ASN A 79 -9.59 1.03 -5.21
N LEU A 80 -8.55 0.63 -5.94
CA LEU A 80 -7.17 0.64 -5.49
C LEU A 80 -6.53 1.93 -6.01
N VAL A 81 -6.06 2.77 -5.11
CA VAL A 81 -5.47 4.06 -5.44
C VAL A 81 -3.99 4.03 -5.17
N LEU A 82 -3.20 4.48 -6.15
CA LEU A 82 -1.81 4.86 -6.01
C LEU A 82 -1.73 6.36 -5.77
N GLY A 83 -1.20 6.77 -4.62
CA GLY A 83 -0.89 8.16 -4.30
C GLY A 83 0.61 8.39 -4.16
N ILE A 84 1.11 9.55 -4.60
CA ILE A 84 2.45 10.02 -4.26
C ILE A 84 2.31 11.11 -3.22
N TYR A 85 2.89 10.91 -2.04
CA TYR A 85 2.75 11.79 -0.89
C TYR A 85 4.12 12.25 -0.35
N PRO A 86 4.18 13.38 0.40
CA PRO A 86 5.39 13.79 1.11
C PRO A 86 5.59 12.87 2.33
N MET A 87 6.47 11.87 2.19
CA MET A 87 6.84 10.98 3.30
C MET A 87 7.76 11.72 4.26
N LYS A 88 7.33 11.89 5.50
CA LYS A 88 8.03 12.56 6.59
C LYS A 88 7.81 11.81 7.91
N GLU A 89 8.60 12.10 8.95
CA GLU A 89 8.52 11.38 10.24
C GLU A 89 7.13 11.43 10.86
N SER A 90 6.44 12.57 10.81
CA SER A 90 5.11 12.74 11.41
C SER A 90 4.02 11.82 10.81
N ASN A 91 4.11 11.47 9.52
CA ASN A 91 3.14 10.59 8.85
C ASN A 91 3.67 9.19 8.55
N THR A 92 4.97 8.99 8.66
CA THR A 92 5.65 7.70 8.42
C THR A 92 6.78 7.54 9.44
N PRO A 93 6.46 7.21 10.70
CA PRO A 93 7.47 7.08 11.75
C PRO A 93 8.56 6.08 11.41
N GLY A 94 9.80 6.47 11.68
CA GLY A 94 11.03 5.71 11.40
C GLY A 94 11.87 6.26 10.26
N VAL A 95 11.38 7.25 9.48
CA VAL A 95 12.16 7.84 8.38
C VAL A 95 12.94 9.10 8.76
N GLY A 96 12.64 9.70 9.92
CA GLY A 96 13.17 11.00 10.34
C GLY A 96 14.68 11.08 10.36
N THR A 97 15.34 10.12 11.00
CA THR A 97 16.81 10.08 11.07
C THR A 97 17.46 10.03 9.69
N VAL A 98 16.86 9.31 8.75
CA VAL A 98 17.38 9.27 7.37
C VAL A 98 17.18 10.62 6.68
N LEU A 99 16.00 11.23 6.82
CA LEU A 99 15.71 12.54 6.21
C LEU A 99 16.63 13.62 6.77
N GLU A 100 16.82 13.69 8.09
CA GLU A 100 17.72 14.64 8.77
C GLU A 100 19.16 14.52 8.27
N LYS A 101 19.68 13.30 8.14
CA LYS A 101 21.02 13.02 7.62
C LYS A 101 21.28 13.66 6.26
N TYR A 102 20.25 13.81 5.43
CA TYR A 102 20.33 14.38 4.09
C TYR A 102 19.78 15.81 3.98
N GLY A 103 19.36 16.42 5.10
CA GLY A 103 18.78 17.76 5.15
C GLY A 103 17.48 17.87 4.36
N LEU A 104 16.65 16.81 4.38
CA LEU A 104 15.37 16.75 3.70
C LEU A 104 14.22 16.84 4.73
N GLU A 105 13.23 17.67 4.45
CA GLU A 105 11.99 17.74 5.20
C GLU A 105 11.09 16.53 4.90
N TYR A 106 11.03 16.13 3.65
CA TYR A 106 10.29 14.97 3.17
C TYR A 106 10.93 14.35 1.93
N ILE A 107 10.48 13.16 1.57
CA ILE A 107 10.78 12.55 0.27
C ILE A 107 9.49 12.04 -0.37
N PRO A 108 9.28 12.25 -1.70
CA PRO A 108 8.09 11.70 -2.37
C PRO A 108 8.08 10.18 -2.32
N GLU A 109 7.01 9.59 -1.79
CA GLU A 109 6.82 8.14 -1.72
C GLU A 109 5.50 7.72 -2.37
N ALA A 110 5.54 6.56 -3.02
CA ALA A 110 4.38 5.97 -3.68
C ALA A 110 3.66 5.01 -2.73
N HIS A 111 2.46 5.38 -2.32
CA HIS A 111 1.61 4.66 -1.40
C HIS A 111 0.36 4.09 -2.09
N CYS A 112 -0.11 2.91 -1.66
CA CYS A 112 -1.35 2.33 -2.13
C CYS A 112 -2.35 2.21 -0.97
N TYR A 113 -3.61 2.48 -1.26
CA TYR A 113 -4.72 2.36 -0.31
C TYR A 113 -6.02 2.02 -1.06
N LEU A 114 -7.06 1.62 -0.33
CA LEU A 114 -8.40 1.41 -0.90
C LEU A 114 -9.22 2.70 -0.80
N GLU A 115 -10.08 2.92 -1.79
CA GLU A 115 -11.05 4.01 -1.79
C GLU A 115 -12.45 3.45 -2.04
N TYR A 116 -13.43 3.92 -1.29
CA TYR A 116 -14.83 3.62 -1.47
C TYR A 116 -15.70 4.86 -1.20
N LYS A 117 -16.46 5.29 -2.22
CA LYS A 117 -17.36 6.47 -2.14
C LYS A 117 -16.66 7.71 -1.57
N GLY A 118 -15.45 8.01 -2.06
CA GLY A 118 -14.66 9.17 -1.64
C GLY A 118 -13.97 9.02 -0.27
N LYS A 119 -14.06 7.83 0.37
CA LYS A 119 -13.43 7.58 1.68
C LYS A 119 -12.20 6.71 1.51
N ARG A 120 -11.06 7.18 1.99
CA ARG A 120 -9.83 6.38 2.08
C ARG A 120 -9.91 5.35 3.19
N VAL A 121 -9.36 4.18 2.91
CA VAL A 121 -9.16 3.08 3.86
C VAL A 121 -7.75 2.54 3.68
N ASP A 122 -6.90 2.82 4.65
CA ASP A 122 -5.51 2.38 4.67
C ASP A 122 -5.32 1.25 5.69
N LEU A 123 -4.99 0.07 5.20
CA LEU A 123 -4.78 -1.15 5.99
C LEU A 123 -3.31 -1.59 5.96
N THR A 124 -2.39 -0.64 5.82
CA THR A 124 -0.95 -0.91 5.70
C THR A 124 -0.37 -1.45 6.99
N ARG A 125 -0.61 -0.76 8.11
CA ARG A 125 -0.01 -1.09 9.42
C ARG A 125 -1.07 -1.08 10.52
N HIS A 126 -1.13 -2.15 11.28
CA HIS A 126 -2.00 -2.26 12.46
C HIS A 126 -1.26 -1.75 13.71
N GLY A 127 -1.94 -0.91 14.50
CA GLY A 127 -1.43 -0.50 15.82
C GLY A 127 -0.31 0.55 15.81
N ILE A 128 0.16 1.00 14.64
CA ILE A 128 1.11 2.12 14.56
C ILE A 128 0.34 3.42 14.64
N ARG A 129 0.72 4.26 15.58
CA ARG A 129 0.24 5.65 15.69
C ARG A 129 1.20 6.55 14.91
N CYS A 130 0.65 7.33 14.00
CA CYS A 130 1.34 8.43 13.34
C CYS A 130 0.83 9.73 13.95
N ASP A 131 1.68 10.74 14.08
CA ASP A 131 1.27 12.07 14.53
C ASP A 131 0.33 12.73 13.52
N GLU A 132 0.54 12.41 12.22
CA GLU A 132 -0.31 12.85 11.13
C GLU A 132 -0.76 11.67 10.25
N GLU A 133 -2.03 11.69 9.82
CA GLU A 133 -2.48 10.80 8.75
C GLU A 133 -1.93 11.25 7.39
N ILE A 134 -1.73 10.31 6.45
CA ILE A 134 -1.38 10.65 5.06
C ILE A 134 -2.64 11.19 4.39
N THR A 135 -2.78 12.51 4.34
CA THR A 135 -3.94 13.21 3.77
C THR A 135 -3.59 14.00 2.52
N GLU A 136 -2.32 14.41 2.38
CA GLU A 136 -1.81 15.18 1.26
C GLU A 136 -1.20 14.25 0.21
N PHE A 137 -1.61 14.41 -1.05
CA PHE A 137 -1.04 13.71 -2.18
C PHE A 137 -0.75 14.65 -3.34
N PHE A 138 0.44 14.53 -3.90
CA PHE A 138 0.83 15.25 -5.12
C PHE A 138 0.15 14.71 -6.37
N ILE A 139 -0.10 13.39 -6.39
CA ILE A 139 -0.76 12.65 -7.47
C ILE A 139 -1.57 11.52 -6.84
N GLU A 140 -2.77 11.28 -7.37
CA GLU A 140 -3.58 10.10 -7.10
C GLU A 140 -4.06 9.49 -8.41
N LYS A 141 -4.00 8.17 -8.53
CA LYS A 141 -4.46 7.41 -9.71
C LYS A 141 -5.07 6.08 -9.30
N ASN A 142 -6.20 5.75 -9.88
CA ASN A 142 -6.73 4.39 -9.80
C ASN A 142 -5.82 3.45 -10.58
N ILE A 143 -5.52 2.30 -9.99
CA ILE A 143 -4.70 1.24 -10.58
C ILE A 143 -5.36 -0.12 -10.36
N ASP A 144 -4.96 -1.10 -11.15
CA ASP A 144 -5.34 -2.49 -10.95
C ASP A 144 -4.36 -3.24 -10.02
N PRO A 145 -4.76 -4.38 -9.43
CA PRO A 145 -3.87 -5.16 -8.56
C PRO A 145 -2.51 -5.50 -9.20
N ASP A 146 -2.49 -5.80 -10.49
CA ASP A 146 -1.26 -6.18 -11.21
C ASP A 146 -0.37 -4.98 -11.57
N ASP A 147 -0.85 -3.76 -11.34
CA ASP A 147 -0.11 -2.52 -11.60
C ASP A 147 0.88 -2.13 -10.49
N ILE A 148 0.89 -2.85 -9.36
CA ILE A 148 1.75 -2.53 -8.21
C ILE A 148 3.26 -2.74 -8.44
N GLY A 149 3.61 -3.44 -9.51
CA GLY A 149 4.99 -3.70 -9.93
C GLY A 149 5.60 -2.54 -10.74
N GLU A 150 5.89 -2.81 -12.01
CA GLU A 150 6.59 -1.87 -12.91
C GLU A 150 5.83 -0.57 -13.13
N LYS A 151 4.51 -0.62 -13.33
CA LYS A 151 3.69 0.58 -13.58
C LYS A 151 3.73 1.54 -12.40
N LYS A 152 3.53 1.05 -11.16
CA LYS A 152 3.68 1.86 -9.95
C LYS A 152 5.07 2.46 -9.85
N GLN A 153 6.13 1.63 -10.03
CA GLN A 153 7.51 2.11 -9.96
C GLN A 153 7.80 3.16 -11.05
N GLY A 154 7.28 2.97 -12.25
CA GLY A 154 7.41 3.92 -13.36
C GLY A 154 6.81 5.28 -13.02
N ILE A 155 5.58 5.29 -12.49
CA ILE A 155 4.90 6.53 -12.05
C ILE A 155 5.74 7.24 -10.97
N HIS A 156 6.21 6.52 -9.96
CA HIS A 156 7.00 7.08 -8.87
C HIS A 156 8.34 7.63 -9.36
N LYS A 157 9.10 6.85 -10.13
CA LYS A 157 10.39 7.27 -10.70
C LYS A 157 10.25 8.50 -11.59
N ASN A 158 9.20 8.54 -12.43
CA ASN A 158 8.94 9.68 -13.30
C ASN A 158 8.57 10.93 -12.49
N TYR A 159 7.81 10.79 -11.40
CA TYR A 159 7.53 11.90 -10.51
C TYR A 159 8.82 12.47 -9.89
N ILE A 160 9.68 11.62 -9.33
CA ILE A 160 10.96 12.06 -8.74
C ILE A 160 11.86 12.74 -9.78
N LYS A 161 11.96 12.17 -10.99
CA LYS A 161 12.74 12.79 -12.09
C LYS A 161 12.20 14.18 -12.47
N LYS A 162 10.87 14.32 -12.52
CA LYS A 162 10.22 15.60 -12.83
C LYS A 162 10.48 16.64 -11.72
N GLN A 163 10.42 16.22 -10.47
CA GLN A 163 10.55 17.11 -9.31
C GLN A 163 11.98 17.54 -9.03
N TYR A 164 12.95 16.62 -9.14
CA TYR A 164 14.35 16.85 -8.73
C TYR A 164 15.33 16.89 -9.89
N GLY A 165 14.92 16.58 -11.11
CA GLY A 165 15.81 16.45 -12.27
C GLY A 165 16.45 15.07 -12.39
N ILE A 166 16.85 14.74 -13.63
CA ILE A 166 17.46 13.45 -13.98
C ILE A 166 18.78 13.25 -13.25
N ASP A 167 19.58 14.30 -13.10
CA ASP A 167 20.91 14.25 -12.47
C ASP A 167 20.83 13.88 -10.98
N LYS A 168 19.81 14.37 -10.27
CA LYS A 168 19.60 14.09 -8.85
C LYS A 168 18.80 12.82 -8.59
N PHE A 169 18.17 12.26 -9.60
CA PHE A 169 17.27 11.12 -9.46
C PHE A 169 17.89 9.94 -8.72
N LYS A 170 19.11 9.52 -9.11
CA LYS A 170 19.79 8.36 -8.48
C LYS A 170 20.01 8.58 -6.99
N LYS A 171 20.42 9.79 -6.59
CA LYS A 171 20.64 10.15 -5.18
C LYS A 171 19.33 10.12 -4.40
N ILE A 172 18.29 10.77 -4.90
CA ILE A 172 16.98 10.83 -4.24
C ILE A 172 16.37 9.43 -4.12
N TRP A 173 16.49 8.61 -5.17
CA TRP A 173 16.00 7.22 -5.12
C TRP A 173 16.74 6.39 -4.07
N ALA A 174 18.06 6.54 -3.94
CA ALA A 174 18.86 5.85 -2.94
C ALA A 174 18.48 6.26 -1.50
N ILE A 175 18.23 7.55 -1.27
CA ILE A 175 17.74 8.06 0.04
C ILE A 175 16.36 7.47 0.34
N ARG A 176 15.47 7.43 -0.63
CA ARG A 176 14.14 6.81 -0.50
C ARG A 176 14.25 5.33 -0.10
N GLU A 177 15.15 4.56 -0.71
CA GLU A 177 15.37 3.15 -0.34
C GLU A 177 15.89 3.01 1.11
N GLN A 178 16.73 3.94 1.59
CA GLN A 178 17.16 3.96 3.00
C GLN A 178 15.99 4.23 3.94
N CYS A 179 15.11 5.19 3.60
CA CYS A 179 13.89 5.44 4.38
C CYS A 179 13.01 4.19 4.49
N ILE A 180 12.80 3.48 3.37
CA ILE A 180 11.99 2.25 3.38
C ILE A 180 12.69 1.12 4.16
N GLY A 181 14.01 1.07 4.13
CA GLY A 181 14.79 0.10 4.90
C GLY A 181 14.78 0.35 6.41
N ALA A 182 14.40 1.56 6.85
CA ALA A 182 14.28 1.93 8.25
C ALA A 182 12.89 1.62 8.86
N LEU A 183 11.92 1.22 8.04
CA LEU A 183 10.53 0.89 8.44
C LEU A 183 10.38 -0.58 8.83
#